data_5db4d3d6ac47d24cefa9ddf7ef61dd0c
#
_entry.id   5db4d3d6ac47d24cefa9ddf7ef61dd0c
#
_cell.length_a   1.000
_cell.length_b   1.000
_cell.length_c   1.000
_cell.angle_alpha   90.00
_cell.angle_beta   90.00
_cell.angle_gamma   90.00
#
_symmetry.space_group_name_H-M   'P 1'
#
loop_
_entity.id
_entity.type
_entity.pdbx_description
1 polymer ?
#
loop_
_entity_poly.entity_id
_entity_poly.type
_entity_poly.pdbx_seq_one_letter_code
_entity_poly.pdbx_strand_id
1 'polypeptide(L)'
;MDAFRQPKFSYYMFCSQRPAEENKELIADSGPMVYIANEMTPFSPKDVTVYSNCEEVRLTFCKNGKQHIYHKPIDKAGMPSPVITFSDVFDFMYDKQLSRGRKQADSYLLAEGLIAGKVVATHKVMPARHPSKILLWADDEKVSMKANGSDIMT
;
A
#
# COMPACT_ATOMS: atom_id res chain seq x y z
N MET A 1 -1.90 -14.96 2.53
CA MET A 1 -0.89 -14.61 3.54
C MET A 1 0.39 -15.33 3.21
N ASP A 2 1.53 -14.78 3.56
CA ASP A 2 2.83 -15.47 3.49
C ASP A 2 3.09 -16.28 4.77
N ALA A 3 4.31 -16.85 4.89
CA ALA A 3 4.71 -17.65 6.06
C ALA A 3 4.74 -16.84 7.38
N PHE A 4 4.81 -15.51 7.29
CA PHE A 4 4.81 -14.59 8.43
C PHE A 4 3.45 -13.98 8.72
N ARG A 5 2.38 -14.54 8.11
CA ARG A 5 1.00 -14.03 8.18
C ARG A 5 0.81 -12.61 7.62
N GLN A 6 1.77 -12.12 6.81
CA GLN A 6 1.64 -10.84 6.14
C GLN A 6 0.64 -10.93 4.99
N PRO A 7 -0.28 -9.97 4.84
CA PRO A 7 -1.19 -9.95 3.68
C PRO A 7 -0.40 -9.72 2.40
N LYS A 8 -0.65 -10.55 1.38
CA LYS A 8 -0.13 -10.34 0.02
C LYS A 8 -1.00 -9.34 -0.76
N PHE A 9 -0.51 -8.85 -1.88
CA PHE A 9 -1.28 -7.95 -2.76
C PHE A 9 -2.65 -8.52 -3.15
N SER A 10 -2.72 -9.84 -3.36
CA SER A 10 -3.99 -10.52 -3.65
C SER A 10 -5.03 -10.38 -2.53
N TYR A 11 -4.63 -10.30 -1.28
CA TYR A 11 -5.56 -10.03 -0.16
C TYR A 11 -6.28 -8.69 -0.37
N TYR A 12 -5.53 -7.64 -0.68
CA TYR A 12 -6.10 -6.30 -0.91
C TYR A 12 -6.93 -6.22 -2.19
N MET A 13 -6.55 -7.01 -3.22
CA MET A 13 -7.39 -7.15 -4.41
C MET A 13 -8.77 -7.72 -4.06
N PHE A 14 -8.83 -8.78 -3.24
CA PHE A 14 -10.11 -9.33 -2.79
C PHE A 14 -10.86 -8.36 -1.87
N CYS A 15 -10.18 -7.67 -0.98
CA CYS A 15 -10.81 -6.66 -0.12
C CYS A 15 -11.45 -5.53 -0.94
N SER A 16 -10.83 -5.12 -2.05
CA SER A 16 -11.37 -4.08 -2.93
C SER A 16 -12.68 -4.47 -3.64
N GLN A 17 -13.03 -5.76 -3.66
CA GLN A 17 -14.30 -6.21 -4.26
C GLN A 17 -15.50 -6.07 -3.31
N ARG A 18 -15.26 -5.67 -2.06
CA ARG A 18 -16.34 -5.42 -1.09
C ARG A 18 -16.95 -4.04 -1.32
N PRO A 19 -18.23 -3.85 -0.93
CA PRO A 19 -18.83 -2.51 -0.87
C PRO A 19 -18.01 -1.55 0.00
N ALA A 20 -18.06 -0.26 -0.35
CA ALA A 20 -17.35 0.78 0.39
C ALA A 20 -18.05 1.20 1.70
N GLU A 21 -19.23 0.63 1.99
CA GLU A 21 -19.92 0.89 3.25
C GLU A 21 -19.23 0.17 4.42
N GLU A 22 -19.16 0.86 5.56
CA GLU A 22 -18.70 0.25 6.78
C GLU A 22 -19.73 -0.77 7.31
N ASN A 23 -19.29 -1.97 7.60
CA ASN A 23 -20.11 -2.99 8.27
C ASN A 23 -19.43 -3.43 9.56
N LYS A 24 -19.93 -2.94 10.69
CA LYS A 24 -19.41 -3.22 12.03
C LYS A 24 -19.67 -4.66 12.51
N GLU A 25 -20.52 -5.40 11.83
CA GLU A 25 -20.81 -6.81 12.17
C GLU A 25 -19.78 -7.78 11.55
N LEU A 26 -18.98 -7.31 10.59
CA LEU A 26 -17.93 -8.12 10.00
C LEU A 26 -16.70 -8.15 10.89
N ILE A 27 -16.13 -9.34 11.07
CA ILE A 27 -14.84 -9.53 11.76
C ILE A 27 -13.68 -8.96 10.92
N ALA A 28 -13.85 -8.87 9.60
CA ALA A 28 -12.85 -8.33 8.69
C ALA A 28 -13.07 -6.84 8.42
N ASP A 29 -11.99 -6.11 8.18
CA ASP A 29 -12.04 -4.70 7.82
C ASP A 29 -13.05 -4.44 6.68
N SER A 30 -13.90 -3.47 6.88
CA SER A 30 -14.91 -3.00 5.92
C SER A 30 -14.78 -1.49 5.73
N GLY A 31 -15.48 -0.94 4.75
CA GLY A 31 -15.45 0.48 4.44
C GLY A 31 -14.60 0.83 3.21
N PRO A 32 -14.42 2.13 2.94
CA PRO A 32 -13.65 2.59 1.80
C PRO A 32 -12.19 2.19 1.91
N MET A 33 -11.61 1.68 0.82
CA MET A 33 -10.21 1.31 0.78
C MET A 33 -9.53 1.73 -0.51
N VAL A 34 -8.24 1.99 -0.42
CA VAL A 34 -7.32 2.13 -1.54
C VAL A 34 -5.98 1.51 -1.14
N TYR A 35 -5.36 0.76 -2.05
CA TYR A 35 -4.09 0.09 -1.79
C TYR A 35 -3.19 0.07 -3.03
N ILE A 36 -1.94 0.49 -2.88
CA ILE A 36 -0.93 0.47 -3.93
C ILE A 36 -0.22 -0.89 -3.91
N ALA A 37 -0.36 -1.65 -4.98
CA ALA A 37 0.32 -2.93 -5.16
C ALA A 37 1.69 -2.73 -5.84
N ASN A 38 2.56 -1.94 -5.21
CA ASN A 38 3.92 -1.65 -5.66
C ASN A 38 4.77 -1.30 -4.43
N GLU A 39 5.96 -1.85 -4.34
CA GLU A 39 6.84 -1.66 -3.18
C GLU A 39 7.92 -0.60 -3.37
N MET A 40 7.95 0.06 -4.53
CA MET A 40 8.99 1.02 -4.90
C MET A 40 10.42 0.48 -4.70
N THR A 41 10.64 -0.76 -5.12
CA THR A 41 11.96 -1.40 -5.11
C THR A 41 12.57 -1.38 -6.51
N PRO A 42 13.89 -1.68 -6.66
CA PRO A 42 14.52 -1.83 -7.97
C PRO A 42 13.88 -2.89 -8.88
N PHE A 43 13.11 -3.81 -8.30
CA PHE A 43 12.41 -4.88 -9.02
C PHE A 43 10.93 -4.57 -9.26
N SER A 44 10.45 -3.46 -8.74
CA SER A 44 9.06 -3.04 -8.94
C SER A 44 8.82 -2.61 -10.39
N PRO A 45 7.65 -2.97 -10.97
CA PRO A 45 7.31 -2.54 -12.32
C PRO A 45 7.15 -1.02 -12.39
N LYS A 46 7.35 -0.45 -13.58
CA LYS A 46 7.11 0.97 -13.87
C LYS A 46 5.64 1.35 -13.71
N ASP A 47 4.79 0.42 -14.04
CA ASP A 47 3.35 0.55 -13.91
C ASP A 47 2.95 0.36 -12.45
N VAL A 48 2.09 1.24 -11.97
CA VAL A 48 1.58 1.17 -10.60
C VAL A 48 0.15 0.67 -10.61
N THR A 49 -0.04 -0.49 -10.01
CA THR A 49 -1.36 -1.08 -9.81
C THR A 49 -1.95 -0.62 -8.48
N VAL A 50 -3.22 -0.23 -8.51
CA VAL A 50 -3.97 0.19 -7.33
C VAL A 50 -5.27 -0.61 -7.24
N TYR A 51 -5.58 -1.07 -6.05
CA TYR A 51 -6.87 -1.71 -5.71
C TYR A 51 -7.69 -0.74 -4.89
N SER A 52 -8.97 -0.57 -5.24
CA SER A 52 -9.87 0.33 -4.52
C SER A 52 -11.33 -0.06 -4.74
N ASN A 53 -12.16 0.14 -3.73
CA ASN A 53 -13.62 0.05 -3.84
C ASN A 53 -14.30 1.43 -3.91
N CYS A 54 -13.54 2.50 -4.01
CA CYS A 54 -14.03 3.87 -4.17
C CYS A 54 -14.61 4.12 -5.59
N GLU A 55 -14.98 5.35 -5.89
CA GLU A 55 -15.47 5.75 -7.22
C GLU A 55 -14.33 6.21 -8.14
N GLU A 56 -13.31 6.83 -7.55
CA GLU A 56 -12.17 7.38 -8.26
C GLU A 56 -10.90 7.15 -7.47
N VAL A 57 -9.77 7.06 -8.18
CA VAL A 57 -8.44 7.00 -7.57
C VAL A 57 -7.57 8.12 -8.12
N ARG A 58 -6.95 8.85 -7.20
CA ARG A 58 -5.88 9.79 -7.49
C ARG A 58 -4.57 9.21 -7.00
N LEU A 59 -3.60 9.03 -7.90
CA LEU A 59 -2.25 8.58 -7.59
C LEU A 59 -1.30 9.77 -7.72
N THR A 60 -0.55 10.07 -6.67
CA THR A 60 0.52 11.07 -6.67
C THR A 60 1.86 10.36 -6.59
N PHE A 61 2.71 10.56 -7.57
CA PHE A 61 4.12 10.21 -7.49
C PHE A 61 4.92 11.47 -7.14
N CYS A 62 5.51 11.50 -5.97
CA CYS A 62 6.43 12.55 -5.55
C CYS A 62 7.87 12.08 -5.78
N LYS A 63 8.63 12.89 -6.50
CA LYS A 63 10.04 12.68 -6.77
C LYS A 63 10.81 13.95 -6.40
N ASN A 64 11.64 13.88 -5.36
CA ASN A 64 12.43 15.02 -4.88
C ASN A 64 11.59 16.30 -4.68
N GLY A 65 10.41 16.17 -4.07
CA GLY A 65 9.50 17.27 -3.83
C GLY A 65 8.66 17.70 -5.04
N LYS A 66 8.93 17.19 -6.25
CA LYS A 66 8.06 17.41 -7.41
C LYS A 66 6.98 16.35 -7.48
N GLN A 67 5.73 16.78 -7.62
CA GLN A 67 4.58 15.89 -7.67
C GLN A 67 4.09 15.71 -9.11
N HIS A 68 3.83 14.46 -9.48
CA HIS A 68 3.11 14.07 -10.69
C HIS A 68 1.81 13.41 -10.26
N ILE A 69 0.69 13.94 -10.72
CA ILE A 69 -0.65 13.50 -10.29
C ILE A 69 -1.33 12.81 -11.46
N TYR A 70 -1.81 11.62 -11.20
CA TYR A 70 -2.63 10.80 -12.11
C TYR A 70 -4.01 10.64 -11.51
N HIS A 71 -5.05 10.66 -12.34
CA HIS A 71 -6.43 10.53 -11.89
C HIS A 71 -7.19 9.58 -12.81
N LYS A 72 -7.90 8.62 -12.24
CA LYS A 72 -8.74 7.69 -12.98
C LYS A 72 -10.05 7.45 -12.25
N PRO A 73 -11.20 7.61 -12.93
CA PRO A 73 -12.46 7.06 -12.44
C PRO A 73 -12.42 5.54 -12.52
N ILE A 74 -13.15 4.88 -11.64
CA ILE A 74 -13.30 3.43 -11.64
C ILE A 74 -14.54 3.08 -12.46
N ASP A 75 -14.33 2.44 -13.61
CA ASP A 75 -15.42 1.88 -14.38
C ASP A 75 -15.84 0.54 -13.77
N LYS A 76 -16.99 0.53 -13.14
CA LYS A 76 -17.55 -0.66 -12.49
C LYS A 76 -18.40 -1.53 -13.43
N ALA A 77 -18.39 -1.26 -14.74
CA ALA A 77 -19.11 -2.08 -15.69
C ALA A 77 -18.52 -3.50 -15.74
N GLY A 78 -19.29 -4.49 -15.31
CA GLY A 78 -18.93 -5.91 -15.34
C GLY A 78 -18.07 -6.41 -14.17
N MET A 79 -17.50 -5.54 -13.33
CA MET A 79 -16.73 -5.92 -12.15
C MET A 79 -16.96 -4.90 -11.04
N PRO A 80 -17.22 -5.31 -9.79
CA PRO A 80 -17.50 -4.35 -8.69
C PRO A 80 -16.37 -3.35 -8.46
N SER A 81 -15.12 -3.79 -8.54
CA SER A 81 -13.96 -2.92 -8.38
C SER A 81 -12.80 -3.45 -9.24
N PRO A 82 -12.69 -3.00 -10.49
CA PRO A 82 -11.65 -3.44 -11.40
C PRO A 82 -10.27 -2.97 -10.91
N VAL A 83 -9.24 -3.70 -11.30
CA VAL A 83 -7.85 -3.33 -11.06
C VAL A 83 -7.52 -2.06 -11.86
N ILE A 84 -6.93 -1.07 -11.19
CA ILE A 84 -6.56 0.20 -11.80
C ILE A 84 -5.04 0.19 -12.01
N THR A 85 -4.59 0.39 -13.24
CA THR A 85 -3.18 0.48 -13.57
C THR A 85 -2.86 1.86 -14.13
N PHE A 86 -1.84 2.50 -13.56
CA PHE A 86 -1.25 3.73 -14.04
C PHE A 86 0.07 3.37 -14.71
N SER A 87 0.17 3.62 -16.02
CA SER A 87 1.34 3.21 -16.81
C SER A 87 2.47 4.24 -16.71
N ASP A 88 3.71 3.75 -16.77
CA ASP A 88 4.95 4.54 -16.82
C ASP A 88 5.04 5.60 -15.70
N VAL A 89 4.63 5.26 -14.48
CA VAL A 89 4.66 6.21 -13.34
C VAL A 89 6.09 6.53 -12.93
N PHE A 90 6.97 5.52 -12.85
CA PHE A 90 8.38 5.72 -12.52
C PHE A 90 9.25 4.54 -12.98
N ASP A 91 10.54 4.79 -13.14
CA ASP A 91 11.51 3.75 -13.41
C ASP A 91 12.62 3.75 -12.37
N PHE A 92 12.49 2.85 -11.38
CA PHE A 92 13.40 2.80 -10.25
C PHE A 92 14.84 2.47 -10.65
N MET A 93 15.02 1.60 -11.64
CA MET A 93 16.37 1.19 -12.10
C MET A 93 17.14 2.32 -12.76
N TYR A 94 16.46 3.17 -13.52
CA TYR A 94 17.06 4.30 -14.20
C TYR A 94 17.07 5.57 -13.37
N ASP A 95 16.28 5.61 -12.29
CA ASP A 95 16.21 6.74 -11.39
C ASP A 95 17.25 6.62 -10.27
N LYS A 96 18.49 7.04 -10.59
CA LYS A 96 19.60 7.04 -9.62
C LYS A 96 19.32 7.81 -8.33
N GLN A 97 18.32 8.69 -8.34
CA GLN A 97 17.94 9.48 -7.17
C GLN A 97 17.04 8.68 -6.23
N LEU A 98 16.23 7.74 -6.76
CA LEU A 98 15.45 6.82 -5.94
C LEU A 98 16.34 5.74 -5.32
N SER A 99 17.41 5.33 -6.00
CA SER A 99 18.31 4.25 -5.58
C SER A 99 19.45 4.68 -4.65
N ARG A 100 19.77 5.96 -4.53
CA ARG A 100 20.89 6.47 -3.74
C ARG A 100 20.50 7.41 -2.60
N GLY A 101 20.29 6.83 -1.45
CA GLY A 101 20.53 7.28 -0.10
C GLY A 101 19.81 8.53 0.43
N ARG A 102 20.28 9.71 0.20
CA ARG A 102 19.87 10.88 1.00
C ARG A 102 18.59 11.59 0.54
N LYS A 103 18.27 11.50 -0.76
CA LYS A 103 17.10 12.16 -1.35
C LYS A 103 15.88 11.27 -1.50
N GLN A 104 15.97 9.99 -1.12
CA GLN A 104 14.82 9.07 -1.07
C GLN A 104 13.72 9.53 -0.10
N ALA A 105 14.07 10.37 0.87
CA ALA A 105 13.14 10.85 1.88
C ALA A 105 11.91 11.55 1.30
N ASP A 106 12.09 12.21 0.15
CA ASP A 106 11.08 13.05 -0.47
C ASP A 106 10.39 12.35 -1.66
N SER A 107 10.69 11.06 -1.85
CA SER A 107 10.05 10.25 -2.90
C SER A 107 9.03 9.31 -2.30
N TYR A 108 7.82 9.29 -2.88
CA TYR A 108 6.75 8.40 -2.45
C TYR A 108 5.68 8.25 -3.53
N LEU A 109 4.91 7.19 -3.40
CA LEU A 109 3.61 7.03 -4.03
C LEU A 109 2.52 7.26 -2.98
N LEU A 110 1.52 8.05 -3.30
CA LEU A 110 0.33 8.25 -2.49
C LEU A 110 -0.90 7.99 -3.34
N ALA A 111 -1.69 7.00 -2.97
CA ALA A 111 -3.00 6.78 -3.56
C ALA A 111 -4.08 7.32 -2.61
N GLU A 112 -5.05 7.99 -3.19
CA GLU A 112 -6.22 8.53 -2.53
C GLU A 112 -7.45 7.99 -3.24
N GLY A 113 -8.32 7.32 -2.48
CA GLY A 113 -9.64 6.88 -2.93
C GLY A 113 -10.68 7.95 -2.67
N LEU A 114 -11.46 8.29 -3.69
CA LEU A 114 -12.48 9.34 -3.61
C LEU A 114 -13.87 8.75 -3.79
N ILE A 115 -14.82 9.25 -2.99
CA ILE A 115 -16.26 9.04 -3.12
C ILE A 115 -16.93 10.40 -3.08
N ALA A 116 -17.78 10.67 -4.05
CA ALA A 116 -18.43 11.99 -4.24
C ALA A 116 -17.43 13.17 -4.21
N GLY A 117 -16.25 12.97 -4.83
CA GLY A 117 -15.17 13.94 -4.89
C GLY A 117 -14.40 14.19 -3.59
N LYS A 118 -14.72 13.47 -2.50
CA LYS A 118 -14.02 13.57 -1.21
C LYS A 118 -13.06 12.40 -1.03
N VAL A 119 -11.87 12.68 -0.50
CA VAL A 119 -10.90 11.65 -0.11
C VAL A 119 -11.42 10.91 1.12
N VAL A 120 -11.62 9.60 0.99
CA VAL A 120 -12.15 8.72 2.06
C VAL A 120 -11.17 7.65 2.49
N ALA A 121 -10.18 7.35 1.66
CA ALA A 121 -9.13 6.38 1.97
C ALA A 121 -7.79 6.83 1.40
N THR A 122 -6.69 6.48 2.05
CA THR A 122 -5.33 6.80 1.57
C THR A 122 -4.38 5.63 1.83
N HIS A 123 -3.43 5.45 0.91
CA HIS A 123 -2.33 4.52 1.09
C HIS A 123 -1.04 5.11 0.55
N LYS A 124 0.04 5.05 1.33
CA LYS A 124 1.34 5.62 0.98
C LYS A 124 2.42 4.55 0.97
N VAL A 125 3.23 4.55 -0.10
CA VAL A 125 4.40 3.69 -0.23
C VAL A 125 5.63 4.56 -0.41
N MET A 126 6.71 4.19 0.25
CA MET A 126 8.01 4.85 0.16
C MET A 126 9.08 3.83 -0.22
N PRO A 127 10.13 4.24 -0.95
CA PRO A 127 11.25 3.35 -1.23
C PRO A 127 11.85 2.78 0.05
N ALA A 128 12.21 1.51 0.03
CA ALA A 128 12.91 0.86 1.14
C ALA A 128 14.22 1.61 1.46
N ARG A 129 14.46 1.85 2.72
CA ARG A 129 15.69 2.51 3.24
C ARG A 129 16.57 1.50 3.95
N HIS A 130 17.80 1.91 4.24
CA HIS A 130 18.64 1.13 5.14
C HIS A 130 17.96 0.99 6.50
N PRO A 131 17.97 -0.21 7.09
CA PRO A 131 17.46 -0.41 8.43
C PRO A 131 18.19 0.51 9.42
N SER A 132 17.45 1.28 10.21
CA SER A 132 18.04 2.21 11.18
C SER A 132 17.92 1.71 12.61
N LYS A 133 16.88 0.94 12.93
CA LYS A 133 16.68 0.33 14.24
C LYS A 133 15.74 -0.86 14.15
N ILE A 134 15.90 -1.76 15.10
CA ILE A 134 14.96 -2.85 15.37
C ILE A 134 14.17 -2.44 16.60
N LEU A 135 12.84 -2.51 16.51
CA LEU A 135 11.93 -2.36 17.62
C LEU A 135 11.36 -3.74 17.94
N LEU A 136 11.51 -4.15 19.18
CA LEU A 136 10.91 -5.36 19.72
C LEU A 136 9.91 -4.93 20.79
N TRP A 137 8.69 -5.42 20.70
CA TRP A 137 7.68 -5.26 21.73
C TRP A 137 6.93 -6.56 21.93
N ALA A 138 6.42 -6.79 23.11
CA ALA A 138 5.48 -7.86 23.39
C ALA A 138 4.08 -7.24 23.57
N ASP A 139 3.04 -7.92 23.11
CA ASP A 139 1.66 -7.45 23.26
C ASP A 139 1.20 -7.47 24.73
N ASP A 140 1.86 -8.26 25.56
CA ASP A 140 1.65 -8.30 27.00
C ASP A 140 2.98 -8.00 27.73
N GLU A 141 3.04 -6.90 28.46
CA GLU A 141 4.20 -6.50 29.26
C GLU A 141 4.58 -7.51 30.37
N LYS A 142 3.67 -8.44 30.68
CA LYS A 142 3.88 -9.47 31.71
C LYS A 142 4.45 -10.77 31.17
N VAL A 143 4.58 -10.91 29.87
CA VAL A 143 5.13 -12.12 29.26
C VAL A 143 6.66 -12.07 29.29
N SER A 144 7.26 -12.98 30.06
CA SER A 144 8.69 -13.20 30.02
C SER A 144 8.98 -14.38 29.07
N MET A 145 9.74 -14.14 28.01
CA MET A 145 10.18 -15.17 27.08
C MET A 145 11.57 -15.67 27.50
N LYS A 146 11.74 -16.99 27.53
CA LYS A 146 13.05 -17.63 27.78
C LYS A 146 13.70 -17.93 26.44
N ALA A 147 14.94 -17.51 26.28
CA ALA A 147 15.75 -17.85 25.09
C ALA A 147 16.23 -19.30 25.15
N ASN A 148 15.30 -20.26 25.12
CA ASN A 148 15.60 -21.70 25.15
C ASN A 148 15.52 -22.37 23.79
N GLY A 149 15.25 -21.58 22.70
CA GLY A 149 15.07 -22.07 21.34
C GLY A 149 13.75 -22.78 21.07
N SER A 150 12.84 -22.86 22.04
CA SER A 150 11.55 -23.56 21.94
C SER A 150 10.36 -22.62 21.90
N ASP A 151 10.52 -21.36 22.30
CA ASP A 151 9.43 -20.40 22.35
C ASP A 151 9.20 -19.81 20.96
N ILE A 152 8.03 -20.08 20.42
CA ILE A 152 7.58 -19.55 19.13
C ILE A 152 6.58 -18.45 19.44
N MET A 153 6.88 -17.23 18.98
CA MET A 153 5.89 -16.16 18.96
C MET A 153 4.87 -16.41 17.84
N THR A 154 3.62 -16.52 18.20
CA THR A 154 2.49 -16.66 17.26
C THR A 154 1.75 -15.34 17.10
#